data_b0efe0af9ab832cac5ed66ca5b058682
#
_entry.id   b0efe0af9ab832cac5ed66ca5b058682
#
_cell.length_a   1.000
_cell.length_b   1.000
_cell.length_c   1.000
_cell.angle_alpha   90.00
_cell.angle_beta   90.00
_cell.angle_gamma   90.00
#
_symmetry.space_group_name_H-M   'P 1'
#
loop_
_entity.id
_entity.type
_entity.pdbx_description
1 polymer ?
#
loop_
_entity_poly.entity_id
_entity_poly.type
_entity_poly.pdbx_seq_one_letter_code
_entity_poly.pdbx_strand_id
1 'polypeptide(L)'
;IEHDLLKFDISSHEIPKKELQEVLNQYRRKKKFYRLKNGEILYLDSPDLEELSQFMDDYHIDAKDIDDGEFSMNKQRMLAIDEENDFEYVELDREESFVETLDRFKSATQKEYPIAKEYNTILRDYQKEGYVWLHTLKDYGFNGILADDMGLGKTLQIITLLDSLKTNRPS
;
A
#
# COMPACT_ATOMS: atom_id res chain seq x y z
N ILE A 1 10.91 14.19 -1.53
CA ILE A 1 10.78 12.99 -0.65
C ILE A 1 9.41 12.99 0.06
N GLU A 2 8.73 14.15 0.18
CA GLU A 2 7.41 14.26 0.82
C GLU A 2 6.23 13.76 -0.03
N HIS A 3 6.41 13.47 -1.30
CA HIS A 3 5.33 13.09 -2.22
C HIS A 3 4.97 11.58 -2.25
N ASP A 4 5.64 10.75 -1.44
CA ASP A 4 5.43 9.29 -1.44
C ASP A 4 4.69 8.76 -0.19
N LEU A 5 4.24 9.65 0.69
CA LEU A 5 3.48 9.30 1.89
C LEU A 5 2.01 9.64 1.67
N LEU A 6 1.15 8.69 2.01
CA LEU A 6 -0.29 8.87 2.02
C LEU A 6 -0.78 8.87 3.46
N LYS A 7 -1.78 9.67 3.69
CA LYS A 7 -2.41 9.83 5.00
C LYS A 7 -3.67 8.99 5.09
N PHE A 8 -3.86 8.41 6.24
CA PHE A 8 -5.05 7.66 6.61
C PHE A 8 -5.54 8.18 7.93
N ASP A 9 -6.83 8.21 8.08
CA ASP A 9 -7.50 8.53 9.34
C ASP A 9 -8.15 7.25 9.88
N ILE A 10 -7.86 6.93 11.12
CA ILE A 10 -8.47 5.82 11.85
C ILE A 10 -9.50 6.40 12.79
N SER A 11 -10.75 5.99 12.66
CA SER A 11 -11.78 6.29 13.64
C SER A 11 -12.35 5.01 14.23
N SER A 12 -12.57 5.03 15.52
CA SER A 12 -13.31 4.02 16.26
C SER A 12 -14.42 4.75 17.01
N HIS A 13 -15.59 4.12 17.10
CA HIS A 13 -16.77 4.74 17.73
C HIS A 13 -16.59 5.05 19.22
N GLU A 14 -15.68 4.34 19.90
CA GLU A 14 -15.51 4.44 21.35
C GLU A 14 -14.21 5.14 21.77
N ILE A 15 -13.23 5.26 20.88
CA ILE A 15 -11.90 5.74 21.23
C ILE A 15 -11.65 7.14 20.65
N PRO A 16 -11.44 8.15 21.50
CA PRO A 16 -11.08 9.48 21.00
C PRO A 16 -9.75 9.45 20.24
N LYS A 17 -9.70 9.99 19.03
CA LYS A 17 -8.52 10.02 18.16
C LYS A 17 -7.24 10.44 18.89
N LYS A 18 -7.32 11.51 19.71
CA LYS A 18 -6.20 12.03 20.51
C LYS A 18 -5.67 11.11 21.59
N GLU A 19 -6.40 10.09 21.95
CA GLU A 19 -6.01 9.12 22.98
C GLU A 19 -5.71 7.74 22.40
N LEU A 20 -5.94 7.56 21.08
CA LEU A 20 -5.80 6.29 20.39
C LEU A 20 -4.40 5.67 20.59
N GLN A 21 -3.35 6.47 20.45
CA GLN A 21 -1.98 6.01 20.64
C GLN A 21 -1.75 5.45 22.05
N GLU A 22 -2.23 6.15 23.07
CA GLU A 22 -2.05 5.71 24.46
C GLU A 22 -2.92 4.47 24.77
N VAL A 23 -4.15 4.45 24.28
CA VAL A 23 -5.06 3.30 24.39
C VAL A 23 -4.41 2.05 23.80
N LEU A 24 -3.88 2.13 22.58
CA LEU A 24 -3.17 1.03 21.93
C LEU A 24 -1.93 0.57 22.70
N ASN A 25 -1.17 1.51 23.25
CA ASN A 25 -0.03 1.18 24.09
C ASN A 25 -0.44 0.41 25.36
N GLN A 26 -1.56 0.79 25.99
CA GLN A 26 -2.08 0.08 27.16
C GLN A 26 -2.67 -1.29 26.78
N TYR A 27 -3.35 -1.40 25.65
CA TYR A 27 -3.82 -2.66 25.08
C TYR A 27 -2.67 -3.65 24.85
N ARG A 28 -1.61 -3.24 24.18
CA ARG A 28 -0.40 -4.07 23.94
C ARG A 28 0.30 -4.49 25.24
N ARG A 29 0.17 -3.70 26.31
CA ARG A 29 0.63 -4.06 27.67
C ARG A 29 -0.34 -4.99 28.42
N LYS A 30 -1.40 -5.47 27.77
CA LYS A 30 -2.42 -6.36 28.33
C LYS A 30 -3.11 -5.79 29.57
N LYS A 31 -3.32 -4.48 29.62
CA LYS A 31 -4.15 -3.85 30.65
C LYS A 31 -5.61 -4.19 30.39
N LYS A 32 -6.41 -4.24 31.44
CA LYS A 32 -7.85 -4.56 31.34
C LYS A 32 -8.70 -3.34 31.03
N PHE A 33 -8.24 -2.16 31.42
CA PHE A 33 -8.95 -0.91 31.22
C PHE A 33 -7.97 0.27 31.10
N TYR A 34 -8.44 1.32 30.48
CA TYR A 34 -7.78 2.62 30.38
C TYR A 34 -8.76 3.71 30.85
N ARG A 35 -8.27 4.71 31.56
CA ARG A 35 -9.08 5.87 31.96
C ARG A 35 -8.82 7.01 30.97
N LEU A 36 -9.84 7.36 30.20
CA LEU A 36 -9.82 8.47 29.27
C LEU A 36 -9.67 9.80 30.02
N LYS A 37 -9.19 10.83 29.33
CA LYS A 37 -9.02 12.20 29.89
C LYS A 37 -10.33 12.82 30.32
N ASN A 38 -11.45 12.44 29.72
CA ASN A 38 -12.79 12.86 30.16
C ASN A 38 -13.25 12.18 31.46
N GLY A 39 -12.49 11.20 31.96
CA GLY A 39 -12.76 10.47 33.19
C GLY A 39 -13.49 9.14 33.00
N GLU A 40 -13.96 8.83 31.80
CA GLU A 40 -14.60 7.55 31.48
C GLU A 40 -13.59 6.40 31.52
N ILE A 41 -14.09 5.19 31.77
CA ILE A 41 -13.29 3.97 31.79
C ILE A 41 -13.59 3.21 30.52
N LEU A 42 -12.56 3.04 29.69
CA LEU A 42 -12.59 2.21 28.50
C LEU A 42 -12.06 0.82 28.85
N TYR A 43 -12.84 -0.21 28.56
CA TYR A 43 -12.38 -1.60 28.67
C TYR A 43 -11.59 -1.97 27.40
N LEU A 44 -10.41 -2.58 27.61
CA LEU A 44 -9.46 -2.89 26.54
C LEU A 44 -9.62 -4.33 26.02
N ASP A 45 -10.81 -4.90 26.12
CA ASP A 45 -11.18 -6.21 25.60
C ASP A 45 -12.23 -6.11 24.47
N SER A 46 -12.30 -4.95 23.84
CA SER A 46 -13.29 -4.66 22.80
C SER A 46 -12.84 -5.19 21.41
N PRO A 47 -13.78 -5.64 20.56
CA PRO A 47 -13.47 -6.16 19.22
C PRO A 47 -12.80 -5.15 18.31
N ASP A 48 -13.15 -3.87 18.42
CA ASP A 48 -12.55 -2.78 17.63
C ASP A 48 -11.05 -2.60 17.92
N LEU A 49 -10.64 -2.74 19.19
CA LEU A 49 -9.22 -2.71 19.56
C LEU A 49 -8.46 -3.94 19.05
N GLU A 50 -9.10 -5.11 19.08
CA GLU A 50 -8.51 -6.32 18.53
C GLU A 50 -8.30 -6.19 17.02
N GLU A 51 -9.33 -5.76 16.28
CA GLU A 51 -9.28 -5.54 14.84
C GLU A 51 -8.22 -4.50 14.48
N LEU A 52 -8.20 -3.36 15.17
CA LEU A 52 -7.21 -2.32 14.95
C LEU A 52 -5.78 -2.79 15.24
N SER A 53 -5.59 -3.53 16.33
CA SER A 53 -4.26 -4.07 16.65
C SER A 53 -3.80 -5.07 15.60
N GLN A 54 -4.69 -5.93 15.10
CA GLN A 54 -4.39 -6.87 14.04
C GLN A 54 -4.04 -6.14 12.75
N PHE A 55 -4.82 -5.15 12.35
CA PHE A 55 -4.52 -4.29 11.20
C PHE A 55 -3.12 -3.67 11.30
N MET A 56 -2.80 -3.10 12.46
CA MET A 56 -1.49 -2.48 12.67
C MET A 56 -0.34 -3.49 12.58
N ASP A 57 -0.54 -4.70 13.10
CA ASP A 57 0.46 -5.76 13.05
C ASP A 57 0.65 -6.28 11.61
N ASP A 58 -0.44 -6.51 10.87
CA ASP A 58 -0.42 -6.99 9.48
C ASP A 58 0.29 -6.00 8.55
N TYR A 59 0.05 -4.71 8.75
CA TYR A 59 0.66 -3.65 7.94
C TYR A 59 1.90 -3.00 8.55
N HIS A 60 2.41 -3.55 9.68
CA HIS A 60 3.61 -3.08 10.37
C HIS A 60 3.56 -1.59 10.72
N ILE A 61 2.42 -1.16 11.28
CA ILE A 61 2.21 0.21 11.75
C ILE A 61 2.51 0.27 13.25
N ASP A 62 3.44 1.10 13.65
CA ASP A 62 3.72 1.33 15.07
C ASP A 62 2.72 2.35 15.66
N ALA A 63 2.26 2.11 16.89
CA ALA A 63 1.37 3.06 17.58
C ALA A 63 1.96 4.46 17.70
N LYS A 64 3.29 4.58 17.75
CA LYS A 64 4.01 5.87 17.77
C LYS A 64 3.87 6.68 16.47
N ASP A 65 3.53 6.02 15.36
CA ASP A 65 3.40 6.65 14.04
C ASP A 65 1.97 7.18 13.79
N ILE A 66 1.07 6.94 14.77
CA ILE A 66 -0.29 7.48 14.76
C ILE A 66 -0.30 8.79 15.54
N ASP A 67 -0.71 9.88 14.90
CA ASP A 67 -0.89 11.19 15.52
C ASP A 67 -2.34 11.67 15.27
N ASP A 68 -3.07 11.96 16.33
CA ASP A 68 -4.49 12.38 16.31
C ASP A 68 -5.41 11.49 15.44
N GLY A 69 -5.17 10.18 15.43
CA GLY A 69 -5.89 9.21 14.60
C GLY A 69 -5.35 9.09 13.18
N GLU A 70 -4.44 9.96 12.76
CA GLU A 70 -3.83 9.92 11.44
C GLU A 70 -2.52 9.11 11.46
N PHE A 71 -2.26 8.38 10.40
CA PHE A 71 -0.96 7.78 10.15
C PHE A 71 -0.57 7.91 8.68
N SER A 72 0.72 7.82 8.41
CA SER A 72 1.24 7.93 7.06
C SER A 72 1.93 6.65 6.63
N MET A 73 1.68 6.23 5.42
CA MET A 73 2.25 5.01 4.84
C MET A 73 2.84 5.31 3.46
N ASN A 74 3.91 4.61 3.11
CA ASN A 74 4.45 4.74 1.76
C ASN A 74 3.57 4.02 0.73
N LYS A 75 3.55 4.52 -0.51
CA LYS A 75 2.73 4.00 -1.61
C LYS A 75 2.90 2.49 -1.86
N GLN A 76 4.07 1.94 -1.58
CA GLN A 76 4.37 0.53 -1.83
C GLN A 76 3.66 -0.41 -0.84
N ARG A 77 3.56 -0.02 0.43
CA ARG A 77 2.78 -0.77 1.45
C ARG A 77 1.28 -0.66 1.21
N MET A 78 0.88 0.44 0.64
CA MET A 78 -0.50 0.77 0.33
C MET A 78 -1.18 -0.24 -0.59
N LEU A 79 -0.46 -0.76 -1.60
CA LEU A 79 -0.98 -1.79 -2.50
C LEU A 79 -1.27 -3.12 -1.81
N ALA A 80 -0.73 -3.32 -0.60
CA ALA A 80 -1.01 -4.49 0.21
C ALA A 80 -2.30 -4.35 1.03
N ILE A 81 -2.84 -3.13 1.16
CA ILE A 81 -4.15 -2.91 1.80
C ILE A 81 -5.20 -3.25 0.78
N ASP A 82 -5.70 -4.48 0.85
CA ASP A 82 -6.74 -4.95 -0.05
C ASP A 82 -8.03 -4.13 0.16
N GLU A 83 -8.68 -3.77 -0.94
CA GLU A 83 -9.97 -3.07 -0.90
C GLU A 83 -11.10 -3.95 -0.32
N GLU A 84 -10.88 -5.27 -0.31
CA GLU A 84 -11.84 -6.25 0.20
C GLU A 84 -11.76 -6.44 1.72
N ASN A 85 -10.82 -5.79 2.41
CA ASN A 85 -10.82 -5.80 3.87
C ASN A 85 -11.90 -4.84 4.40
N ASP A 86 -13.11 -5.34 4.49
CA ASP A 86 -14.19 -4.71 5.23
C ASP A 86 -13.90 -4.88 6.72
N PHE A 87 -13.33 -3.84 7.33
CA PHE A 87 -13.24 -3.76 8.78
C PHE A 87 -14.63 -3.51 9.35
N GLU A 88 -15.02 -4.27 10.37
CA GLU A 88 -16.35 -4.16 10.98
C GLU A 88 -16.42 -3.00 11.96
N TYR A 89 -15.31 -2.69 12.63
CA TYR A 89 -15.27 -1.74 13.75
C TYR A 89 -14.33 -0.55 13.50
N VAL A 90 -13.44 -0.63 12.52
CA VAL A 90 -12.45 0.39 12.20
C VAL A 90 -12.76 1.03 10.86
N GLU A 91 -13.07 2.32 10.88
CA GLU A 91 -13.22 3.11 9.66
C GLU A 91 -11.85 3.66 9.25
N LEU A 92 -11.44 3.37 8.02
CA LEU A 92 -10.27 3.95 7.37
C LEU A 92 -10.75 5.01 6.38
N ASP A 93 -10.61 6.27 6.74
CA ASP A 93 -10.82 7.35 5.79
C ASP A 93 -9.58 7.49 4.90
N ARG A 94 -9.77 7.26 3.60
CA ARG A 94 -8.71 7.27 2.60
C ARG A 94 -8.71 8.60 1.87
N GLU A 95 -7.59 9.26 1.84
CA GLU A 95 -7.43 10.47 1.03
C GLU A 95 -7.80 10.18 -0.43
N GLU A 96 -8.58 11.08 -1.07
CA GLU A 96 -9.07 10.93 -2.44
C GLU A 96 -7.94 10.66 -3.44
N SER A 97 -6.78 11.26 -3.21
CA SER A 97 -5.54 11.05 -3.98
C SER A 97 -5.05 9.58 -3.96
N PHE A 98 -5.35 8.86 -2.88
CA PHE A 98 -5.04 7.45 -2.73
C PHE A 98 -5.93 6.57 -3.62
N VAL A 99 -7.24 6.76 -3.53
CA VAL A 99 -8.21 6.00 -4.34
C VAL A 99 -7.91 6.20 -5.82
N GLU A 100 -7.67 7.44 -6.24
CA GLU A 100 -7.27 7.73 -7.63
C GLU A 100 -5.96 7.03 -8.03
N THR A 101 -5.00 6.91 -7.14
CA THR A 101 -3.72 6.25 -7.45
C THR A 101 -3.89 4.75 -7.59
N LEU A 102 -4.71 4.11 -6.74
CA LEU A 102 -5.07 2.70 -6.86
C LEU A 102 -5.82 2.41 -8.16
N ASP A 103 -6.83 3.20 -8.48
CA ASP A 103 -7.62 3.05 -9.70
C ASP A 103 -6.76 3.21 -10.95
N ARG A 104 -5.85 4.16 -10.93
CA ARG A 104 -4.87 4.33 -12.01
C ARG A 104 -3.93 3.13 -12.10
N PHE A 105 -3.45 2.60 -10.97
CA PHE A 105 -2.58 1.42 -10.96
C PHE A 105 -3.31 0.19 -11.50
N LYS A 106 -4.54 -0.06 -11.08
CA LYS A 106 -5.37 -1.16 -11.57
C LYS A 106 -5.68 -1.01 -13.06
N SER A 107 -6.01 0.18 -13.51
CA SER A 107 -6.26 0.46 -14.93
C SER A 107 -5.00 0.44 -15.79
N ALA A 108 -3.84 0.70 -15.22
CA ALA A 108 -2.57 0.70 -15.95
C ALA A 108 -2.08 -0.69 -16.35
N THR A 109 -2.52 -1.74 -15.67
CA THR A 109 -2.27 -3.13 -16.13
C THR A 109 -2.94 -3.43 -17.47
N GLN A 110 -3.90 -2.58 -17.90
CA GLN A 110 -4.57 -2.65 -19.20
C GLN A 110 -3.96 -1.69 -20.23
N LYS A 111 -2.95 -0.88 -19.85
CA LYS A 111 -2.31 0.06 -20.76
C LYS A 111 -1.40 -0.68 -21.73
N GLU A 112 -1.59 -0.42 -23.01
CA GLU A 112 -0.70 -0.94 -24.03
C GLU A 112 0.61 -0.12 -24.06
N TYR A 113 1.73 -0.80 -23.90
CA TYR A 113 3.06 -0.23 -24.10
C TYR A 113 3.63 -0.71 -25.42
N PRO A 114 4.02 0.19 -26.33
CA PRO A 114 4.53 -0.21 -27.63
C PRO A 114 5.85 -0.96 -27.47
N ILE A 115 5.92 -2.15 -28.06
CA ILE A 115 7.13 -2.96 -28.14
C ILE A 115 7.74 -2.75 -29.52
N ALA A 116 9.02 -2.41 -29.57
CA ALA A 116 9.72 -2.26 -30.86
C ALA A 116 9.63 -3.56 -31.66
N LYS A 117 9.57 -3.41 -33.01
CA LYS A 117 9.28 -4.53 -33.93
C LYS A 117 10.25 -5.71 -33.74
N GLU A 118 11.51 -5.38 -33.47
CA GLU A 118 12.60 -6.35 -33.26
C GLU A 118 12.32 -7.24 -32.06
N TYR A 119 11.83 -6.66 -30.95
CA TYR A 119 11.52 -7.41 -29.74
C TYR A 119 10.16 -8.10 -29.80
N ASN A 120 9.18 -7.51 -30.47
CA ASN A 120 7.83 -8.08 -30.58
C ASN A 120 7.80 -9.45 -31.27
N THR A 121 8.75 -9.71 -32.16
CA THR A 121 8.91 -10.99 -32.86
C THR A 121 9.66 -12.05 -32.05
N ILE A 122 10.44 -11.63 -31.04
CA ILE A 122 11.32 -12.49 -30.26
C ILE A 122 10.68 -12.83 -28.90
N LEU A 123 9.96 -11.86 -28.30
CA LEU A 123 9.33 -12.02 -27.00
C LEU A 123 8.16 -13.02 -27.07
N ARG A 124 8.12 -13.95 -26.12
CA ARG A 124 6.97 -14.81 -25.86
C ARG A 124 5.88 -14.02 -25.15
N ASP A 125 4.63 -14.51 -25.15
CA ASP A 125 3.50 -13.79 -24.60
C ASP A 125 3.68 -13.43 -23.13
N TYR A 126 4.11 -14.37 -22.29
CA TYR A 126 4.39 -14.10 -20.87
C TYR A 126 5.51 -13.05 -20.66
N GLN A 127 6.48 -12.96 -21.58
CA GLN A 127 7.53 -11.93 -21.53
C GLN A 127 6.99 -10.55 -21.91
N LYS A 128 6.00 -10.49 -22.79
CA LYS A 128 5.29 -9.25 -23.12
C LYS A 128 4.45 -8.78 -21.92
N GLU A 129 3.79 -9.71 -21.21
CA GLU A 129 3.09 -9.40 -19.96
C GLU A 129 4.06 -8.86 -18.90
N GLY A 130 5.20 -9.51 -18.71
CA GLY A 130 6.25 -9.03 -17.82
C GLY A 130 6.79 -7.66 -18.20
N TYR A 131 6.93 -7.37 -19.49
CA TYR A 131 7.32 -6.06 -20.00
C TYR A 131 6.28 -4.98 -19.67
N VAL A 132 4.98 -5.26 -19.85
CA VAL A 132 3.88 -4.36 -19.48
C VAL A 132 3.91 -4.10 -17.98
N TRP A 133 4.04 -5.15 -17.18
CA TRP A 133 4.13 -5.05 -15.72
C TRP A 133 5.32 -4.17 -15.27
N LEU A 134 6.50 -4.36 -15.85
CA LEU A 134 7.69 -3.54 -15.56
C LEU A 134 7.48 -2.06 -15.92
N HIS A 135 6.83 -1.78 -17.04
CA HIS A 135 6.45 -0.41 -17.41
C HIS A 135 5.47 0.20 -16.43
N THR A 136 4.47 -0.57 -16.00
CA THR A 136 3.50 -0.15 -15.01
C THR A 136 4.19 0.22 -13.70
N LEU A 137 5.07 -0.62 -13.17
CA LEU A 137 5.85 -0.30 -11.98
C LEU A 137 6.63 1.01 -12.13
N LYS A 138 7.32 1.18 -13.25
CA LYS A 138 8.11 2.39 -13.53
C LYS A 138 7.23 3.63 -13.60
N ASP A 139 6.07 3.58 -14.28
CA ASP A 139 5.18 4.73 -14.45
C ASP A 139 4.54 5.19 -13.14
N TYR A 140 4.36 4.27 -12.19
CA TYR A 140 3.83 4.56 -10.85
C TYR A 140 4.92 4.76 -9.78
N GLY A 141 6.20 4.66 -10.17
CA GLY A 141 7.31 4.83 -9.23
C GLY A 141 7.44 3.67 -8.23
N PHE A 142 6.93 2.48 -8.57
CA PHE A 142 7.08 1.29 -7.76
C PHE A 142 8.37 0.53 -8.09
N ASN A 143 8.88 -0.16 -7.09
CA ASN A 143 9.93 -1.15 -7.26
C ASN A 143 9.31 -2.55 -7.41
N GLY A 144 10.01 -3.47 -8.06
CA GLY A 144 9.54 -4.84 -8.21
C GLY A 144 10.69 -5.82 -8.35
N ILE A 145 10.38 -7.09 -8.15
CA ILE A 145 11.31 -8.20 -8.33
C ILE A 145 10.76 -9.10 -9.44
N LEU A 146 11.50 -9.21 -10.53
CA LEU A 146 11.18 -10.17 -11.60
C LEU A 146 11.70 -11.55 -11.21
N ALA A 147 10.84 -12.36 -10.59
CA ALA A 147 11.17 -13.64 -9.97
C ALA A 147 10.85 -14.87 -10.84
N ASP A 148 10.83 -14.72 -12.16
CA ASP A 148 10.65 -15.83 -13.08
C ASP A 148 11.70 -16.93 -12.87
N ASP A 149 11.41 -18.18 -13.24
CA ASP A 149 12.35 -19.28 -13.19
C ASP A 149 13.58 -19.04 -14.07
N MET A 150 14.67 -19.79 -13.78
CA MET A 150 15.89 -19.71 -14.58
C MET A 150 15.60 -20.16 -16.03
N GLY A 151 16.16 -19.40 -16.99
CA GLY A 151 16.01 -19.71 -18.42
C GLY A 151 14.77 -19.06 -19.09
N LEU A 152 13.86 -18.44 -18.34
CA LEU A 152 12.67 -17.80 -18.91
C LEU A 152 12.92 -16.42 -19.58
N GLY A 153 14.19 -16.03 -19.71
CA GLY A 153 14.55 -14.84 -20.48
C GLY A 153 14.29 -13.50 -19.79
N LYS A 154 14.43 -13.43 -18.46
CA LYS A 154 14.37 -12.18 -17.67
C LYS A 154 15.22 -11.07 -18.26
N THR A 155 16.43 -11.42 -18.70
CA THR A 155 17.38 -10.46 -19.33
C THR A 155 16.79 -9.81 -20.56
N LEU A 156 16.09 -10.56 -21.39
CA LEU A 156 15.47 -10.03 -22.61
C LEU A 156 14.33 -9.05 -22.26
N GLN A 157 13.52 -9.35 -21.26
CA GLN A 157 12.46 -8.44 -20.78
C GLN A 157 13.06 -7.11 -20.29
N ILE A 158 14.14 -7.17 -19.50
CA ILE A 158 14.82 -5.96 -19.00
C ILE A 158 15.47 -5.17 -20.14
N ILE A 159 16.13 -5.83 -21.09
CA ILE A 159 16.72 -5.14 -22.26
C ILE A 159 15.64 -4.42 -23.05
N THR A 160 14.51 -5.07 -23.30
CA THR A 160 13.37 -4.46 -24.03
C THR A 160 12.83 -3.24 -23.27
N LEU A 161 12.70 -3.32 -21.96
CA LEU A 161 12.30 -2.19 -21.13
C LEU A 161 13.30 -1.02 -21.27
N LEU A 162 14.59 -1.28 -21.07
CA LEU A 162 15.62 -0.24 -21.10
C LEU A 162 15.71 0.44 -22.45
N ASP A 163 15.53 -0.31 -23.54
CA ASP A 163 15.55 0.24 -24.88
C ASP A 163 14.34 1.16 -25.13
N SER A 164 13.15 0.73 -24.73
CA SER A 164 11.95 1.55 -24.82
C SER A 164 12.05 2.87 -24.04
N LEU A 165 12.72 2.85 -22.89
CA LEU A 165 12.94 4.03 -22.05
C LEU A 165 13.94 5.01 -22.67
N LYS A 166 14.90 4.53 -23.48
CA LYS A 166 15.83 5.41 -24.24
C LYS A 166 15.11 6.14 -25.35
N THR A 167 14.23 5.45 -26.06
CA THR A 167 13.51 5.99 -27.22
C THR A 167 12.50 7.07 -26.80
N ASN A 168 11.98 7.00 -25.58
CA ASN A 168 11.00 7.94 -25.03
C ASN A 168 11.63 9.11 -24.24
N ARG A 169 12.95 9.32 -24.27
CA ARG A 169 13.54 10.50 -23.64
C ARG A 169 13.26 11.72 -24.53
N PRO A 170 12.63 12.79 -24.00
CA PRO A 170 12.61 14.06 -24.71
C PRO A 170 14.05 14.54 -24.89
N SER A 171 14.41 14.92 -26.12
CA SER A 171 15.67 15.53 -26.48
C SER A 171 15.83 16.91 -25.87
#